data_a7014559223916aba215ed617da75624
#
_entry.id   a7014559223916aba215ed617da75624
#
_cell.length_a   1.000
_cell.length_b   1.000
_cell.length_c   1.000
_cell.angle_alpha   90.00
_cell.angle_beta   90.00
_cell.angle_gamma   90.00
#
_symmetry.space_group_name_H-M   'P 1'
#
loop_
_entity.id
_entity.type
_entity.pdbx_description
1 polymer ?
#
loop_
_entity_poly.entity_id
_entity_poly.type
_entity_poly.pdbx_seq_one_letter_code
_entity_poly.pdbx_strand_id
1 'polypeptide(L)'
;GPRRAVRLGLLRHREDRYRVLIFDRPGLGYTDRINRSGATITQQAQLLSSAAAQLGASKPIVLGQSYGGAVALAWAVHCPERISALVPVAAVSSLWATPLDLYYRTVSHKWLGPVMIPLICAFVRDAHVDKVLASIFVPRQPPKGYGAYFGPGLTLRRKTLRANGLQRANILGEIRALLPRYGEISVPTEIIH
;
A
#
# COMPACT_ATOMS: atom_id res chain seq x y z
N GLY A 1 -9.43 20.29 -12.97
CA GLY A 1 -8.76 19.87 -14.19
C GLY A 1 -8.53 18.36 -14.16
N PRO A 2 -8.49 17.66 -15.30
CA PRO A 2 -8.34 16.21 -15.32
C PRO A 2 -7.00 15.85 -14.72
N ARG A 3 -7.03 15.11 -13.63
CA ARG A 3 -5.83 14.58 -12.99
C ARG A 3 -5.20 13.62 -13.99
N ARG A 4 -4.02 13.95 -14.48
CA ARG A 4 -3.20 13.03 -15.26
C ARG A 4 -2.92 11.82 -14.37
N ALA A 5 -3.67 10.73 -14.59
CA ALA A 5 -3.31 9.44 -14.03
C ALA A 5 -1.86 9.19 -14.46
N VAL A 6 -1.01 8.99 -13.47
CA VAL A 6 0.37 8.71 -13.79
C VAL A 6 0.42 7.34 -14.40
N ARG A 7 0.76 7.32 -15.65
CA ARG A 7 0.94 6.12 -16.44
C ARG A 7 2.28 5.49 -16.07
N LEU A 8 2.28 4.62 -15.08
CA LEU A 8 3.38 3.69 -14.86
C LEU A 8 3.61 2.92 -16.17
N GLY A 9 4.88 2.67 -16.54
CA GLY A 9 5.20 1.99 -17.80
C GLY A 9 4.44 0.67 -18.00
N LEU A 10 4.19 -0.08 -16.90
CA LEU A 10 3.37 -1.30 -16.90
C LEU A 10 1.92 -1.04 -17.37
N LEU A 11 1.34 0.12 -17.03
CA LEU A 11 -0.04 0.46 -17.39
C LEU A 11 -0.17 0.82 -18.86
N ARG A 12 0.80 1.53 -19.44
CA ARG A 12 0.78 1.91 -20.87
C ARG A 12 0.63 0.73 -21.82
N HIS A 13 1.18 -0.44 -21.45
CA HIS A 13 1.12 -1.65 -22.29
C HIS A 13 -0.13 -2.50 -22.04
N ARG A 14 -0.98 -2.15 -21.08
CA ARG A 14 -2.15 -2.95 -20.68
C ARG A 14 -3.48 -2.25 -20.85
N GLU A 15 -3.49 -0.90 -20.99
CA GLU A 15 -4.72 -0.11 -21.17
C GLU A 15 -5.51 -0.50 -22.44
N ASP A 16 -4.84 -1.06 -23.46
CA ASP A 16 -5.46 -1.50 -24.70
C ASP A 16 -6.28 -2.80 -24.54
N ARG A 17 -5.99 -3.58 -23.48
CA ARG A 17 -6.62 -4.90 -23.25
C ARG A 17 -7.42 -5.00 -21.98
N TYR A 18 -7.14 -4.12 -21.01
CA TYR A 18 -7.73 -4.19 -19.68
C TYR A 18 -8.19 -2.82 -19.21
N ARG A 19 -9.34 -2.80 -18.55
CA ARG A 19 -9.74 -1.66 -17.73
C ARG A 19 -8.93 -1.69 -16.44
N VAL A 20 -8.11 -0.68 -16.18
CA VAL A 20 -7.26 -0.59 -14.99
C VAL A 20 -7.89 0.29 -13.93
N LEU A 21 -8.05 -0.23 -12.71
CA LEU A 21 -8.47 0.51 -11.53
C LEU A 21 -7.29 0.63 -10.57
N ILE A 22 -6.96 1.86 -10.17
CA ILE A 22 -5.89 2.14 -9.22
C ILE A 22 -6.50 2.73 -7.97
N PHE A 23 -6.26 2.08 -6.83
CA PHE A 23 -6.80 2.50 -5.54
C PHE A 23 -5.72 3.06 -4.62
N ASP A 24 -6.02 4.19 -4.00
CA ASP A 24 -5.31 4.62 -2.80
C ASP A 24 -5.85 3.82 -1.61
N ARG A 25 -4.95 3.17 -0.86
CA ARG A 25 -5.35 2.42 0.35
C ARG A 25 -5.89 3.35 1.44
N PRO A 26 -6.77 2.88 2.34
CA PRO A 26 -7.35 3.68 3.42
C PRO A 26 -6.31 4.49 4.21
N GLY A 27 -6.51 5.80 4.27
CA GLY A 27 -5.64 6.76 4.92
C GLY A 27 -4.45 7.23 4.10
N LEU A 28 -4.26 6.72 2.89
CA LEU A 28 -3.19 7.13 1.97
C LEU A 28 -3.76 7.91 0.79
N GLY A 29 -2.90 8.71 0.14
CA GLY A 29 -3.30 9.49 -1.02
C GLY A 29 -4.51 10.37 -0.74
N TYR A 30 -5.58 10.11 -1.47
CA TYR A 30 -6.84 10.85 -1.35
C TYR A 30 -7.92 10.11 -0.56
N THR A 31 -7.65 8.87 -0.14
CA THR A 31 -8.60 8.06 0.62
C THR A 31 -8.54 8.39 2.10
N ASP A 32 -9.68 8.51 2.74
CA ASP A 32 -9.75 8.75 4.17
C ASP A 32 -9.48 7.49 5.00
N ARG A 33 -9.12 7.70 6.26
CA ARG A 33 -8.94 6.61 7.23
C ARG A 33 -10.30 6.03 7.60
N ILE A 34 -10.42 4.72 7.63
CA ILE A 34 -11.65 4.02 8.03
C ILE A 34 -11.73 3.78 9.55
N ASN A 35 -10.59 3.88 10.25
CA ASN A 35 -10.54 3.73 11.71
C ASN A 35 -9.34 4.48 12.31
N ARG A 36 -9.24 4.50 13.64
CA ARG A 36 -8.16 5.17 14.38
C ARG A 36 -6.94 4.29 14.64
N SER A 37 -7.09 2.97 14.59
CA SER A 37 -6.04 1.98 14.91
C SER A 37 -5.17 1.59 13.71
N GLY A 38 -5.55 2.02 12.51
CA GLY A 38 -4.95 1.61 11.24
C GLY A 38 -5.77 0.47 10.59
N ALA A 39 -6.11 0.66 9.32
CA ALA A 39 -6.83 -0.37 8.56
C ALA A 39 -6.00 -1.63 8.43
N THR A 40 -6.52 -2.78 8.84
CA THR A 40 -5.86 -4.07 8.65
C THR A 40 -5.85 -4.47 7.18
N ILE A 41 -4.94 -5.38 6.77
CA ILE A 41 -4.91 -5.88 5.39
C ILE A 41 -6.24 -6.53 5.00
N THR A 42 -6.91 -7.22 5.94
CA THR A 42 -8.25 -7.79 5.74
C THR A 42 -9.30 -6.72 5.52
N GLN A 43 -9.35 -5.69 6.36
CA GLN A 43 -10.28 -4.56 6.18
C GLN A 43 -10.04 -3.82 4.86
N GLN A 44 -8.78 -3.64 4.48
CA GLN A 44 -8.43 -3.02 3.20
C GLN A 44 -8.89 -3.89 2.02
N ALA A 45 -8.66 -5.20 2.07
CA ALA A 45 -9.09 -6.14 1.04
C ALA A 45 -10.61 -6.12 0.85
N GLN A 46 -11.38 -6.20 1.94
CA GLN A 46 -12.85 -6.15 1.92
C GLN A 46 -13.39 -4.82 1.36
N LEU A 47 -12.80 -3.69 1.78
CA LEU A 47 -13.18 -2.38 1.29
C LEU A 47 -12.90 -2.22 -0.20
N LEU A 48 -11.68 -2.59 -0.63
CA LEU A 48 -11.24 -2.44 -2.01
C LEU A 48 -11.99 -3.40 -2.94
N SER A 49 -12.31 -4.62 -2.49
CA SER A 49 -13.12 -5.56 -3.27
C SER A 49 -14.54 -5.03 -3.48
N SER A 50 -15.13 -4.43 -2.45
CA SER A 50 -16.44 -3.82 -2.52
C SER A 50 -16.43 -2.59 -3.45
N ALA A 51 -15.41 -1.75 -3.36
CA ALA A 51 -15.25 -0.59 -4.24
C ALA A 51 -15.04 -1.01 -5.70
N ALA A 52 -14.26 -2.05 -5.97
CA ALA A 52 -14.08 -2.60 -7.32
C ALA A 52 -15.40 -3.09 -7.91
N ALA A 53 -16.20 -3.81 -7.12
CA ALA A 53 -17.51 -4.30 -7.53
C ALA A 53 -18.48 -3.15 -7.86
N GLN A 54 -18.51 -2.09 -7.05
CA GLN A 54 -19.32 -0.88 -7.31
C GLN A 54 -18.89 -0.18 -8.61
N LEU A 55 -17.62 -0.28 -8.96
CA LEU A 55 -17.10 0.24 -10.23
C LEU A 55 -17.29 -0.73 -11.42
N GLY A 56 -18.04 -1.80 -11.23
CA GLY A 56 -18.32 -2.80 -12.27
C GLY A 56 -17.20 -3.85 -12.50
N ALA A 57 -16.23 -3.94 -11.58
CA ALA A 57 -15.20 -4.98 -11.59
C ALA A 57 -15.49 -6.02 -10.50
N SER A 58 -16.40 -6.95 -10.78
CA SER A 58 -16.85 -7.96 -9.80
C SER A 58 -15.78 -9.03 -9.51
N LYS A 59 -14.97 -9.39 -10.50
CA LYS A 59 -13.87 -10.38 -10.40
C LYS A 59 -12.63 -9.87 -11.11
N PRO A 60 -11.93 -8.85 -10.56
CA PRO A 60 -10.72 -8.32 -11.17
C PRO A 60 -9.53 -9.28 -11.04
N ILE A 61 -8.52 -9.10 -11.88
CA ILE A 61 -7.15 -9.51 -11.58
C ILE A 61 -6.61 -8.51 -10.55
N VAL A 62 -6.18 -9.00 -9.39
CA VAL A 62 -5.69 -8.14 -8.31
C VAL A 62 -4.17 -8.14 -8.29
N LEU A 63 -3.58 -6.98 -8.55
CA LEU A 63 -2.14 -6.76 -8.48
C LEU A 63 -1.82 -5.88 -7.26
N GLY A 64 -0.84 -6.30 -6.48
CA GLY A 64 -0.37 -5.52 -5.33
C GLY A 64 1.14 -5.61 -5.15
N GLN A 65 1.78 -4.44 -4.93
CA GLN A 65 3.21 -4.36 -4.66
C GLN A 65 3.48 -4.16 -3.16
N SER A 66 4.50 -4.84 -2.62
CA SER A 66 4.97 -4.70 -1.24
C SER A 66 3.81 -4.84 -0.23
N TYR A 67 3.50 -3.80 0.54
CA TYR A 67 2.32 -3.78 1.42
C TYR A 67 1.01 -4.04 0.66
N GLY A 68 0.87 -3.48 -0.55
CA GLY A 68 -0.26 -3.74 -1.44
C GLY A 68 -0.37 -5.22 -1.83
N GLY A 69 0.76 -5.91 -1.92
CA GLY A 69 0.81 -7.37 -2.12
C GLY A 69 0.22 -8.15 -0.95
N ALA A 70 0.47 -7.72 0.30
CA ALA A 70 -0.17 -8.31 1.47
C ALA A 70 -1.70 -8.10 1.46
N VAL A 71 -2.16 -6.92 1.02
CA VAL A 71 -3.61 -6.66 0.84
C VAL A 71 -4.19 -7.51 -0.26
N ALA A 72 -3.48 -7.73 -1.37
CA ALA A 72 -3.91 -8.59 -2.47
C ALA A 72 -4.02 -10.06 -2.03
N LEU A 73 -3.06 -10.55 -1.24
CA LEU A 73 -3.12 -11.88 -0.61
C LEU A 73 -4.32 -12.01 0.34
N ALA A 74 -4.54 -10.99 1.17
CA ALA A 74 -5.72 -10.95 2.05
C ALA A 74 -7.03 -10.92 1.25
N TRP A 75 -7.05 -10.26 0.09
CA TRP A 75 -8.21 -10.26 -0.80
C TRP A 75 -8.50 -11.67 -1.33
N ALA A 76 -7.47 -12.39 -1.81
CA ALA A 76 -7.64 -13.74 -2.31
C ALA A 76 -8.15 -14.73 -1.25
N VAL A 77 -7.72 -14.57 0.03
CA VAL A 77 -8.14 -15.41 1.15
C VAL A 77 -9.55 -15.04 1.66
N HIS A 78 -9.85 -13.74 1.80
CA HIS A 78 -11.09 -13.31 2.46
C HIS A 78 -12.26 -12.98 1.52
N CYS A 79 -11.97 -12.82 0.21
CA CYS A 79 -12.98 -12.51 -0.80
C CYS A 79 -12.73 -13.36 -2.08
N PRO A 80 -12.61 -14.69 -1.97
CA PRO A 80 -12.22 -15.56 -3.10
C PRO A 80 -13.22 -15.50 -4.25
N GLU A 81 -14.48 -15.21 -3.97
CA GLU A 81 -15.52 -15.07 -4.98
C GLU A 81 -15.42 -13.76 -5.79
N ARG A 82 -14.61 -12.81 -5.32
CA ARG A 82 -14.44 -11.46 -5.90
C ARG A 82 -13.05 -11.22 -6.49
N ILE A 83 -12.40 -12.27 -6.95
CA ILE A 83 -11.09 -12.20 -7.60
C ILE A 83 -11.02 -13.25 -8.71
N SER A 84 -10.38 -12.94 -9.83
CA SER A 84 -10.16 -13.90 -10.93
C SER A 84 -8.73 -14.41 -11.00
N ALA A 85 -7.75 -13.58 -10.64
CA ALA A 85 -6.34 -13.95 -10.55
C ALA A 85 -5.59 -12.98 -9.61
N LEU A 86 -4.46 -13.42 -9.09
CA LEU A 86 -3.64 -12.72 -8.12
C LEU A 86 -2.22 -12.50 -8.65
N VAL A 87 -1.71 -11.27 -8.54
CA VAL A 87 -0.33 -10.91 -8.93
C VAL A 87 0.36 -10.15 -7.78
N PRO A 88 0.95 -10.85 -6.80
CA PRO A 88 1.74 -10.22 -5.75
C PRO A 88 3.14 -9.89 -6.27
N VAL A 89 3.52 -8.60 -6.18
CA VAL A 89 4.82 -8.09 -6.65
C VAL A 89 5.65 -7.70 -5.43
N ALA A 90 6.79 -8.37 -5.21
CA ALA A 90 7.64 -8.17 -4.02
C ALA A 90 6.80 -8.01 -2.74
N ALA A 91 5.80 -8.87 -2.59
CA ALA A 91 4.79 -8.76 -1.56
C ALA A 91 5.35 -9.04 -0.17
N VAL A 92 4.83 -8.32 0.84
CA VAL A 92 5.04 -8.68 2.24
C VAL A 92 4.15 -9.89 2.55
N SER A 93 4.73 -11.09 2.42
CA SER A 93 4.00 -12.36 2.48
C SER A 93 4.52 -13.35 3.53
N SER A 94 5.66 -13.07 4.13
CA SER A 94 6.32 -13.96 5.10
C SER A 94 6.67 -13.22 6.39
N LEU A 95 7.01 -13.98 7.44
CA LEU A 95 7.47 -13.42 8.70
C LEU A 95 8.94 -12.98 8.59
N TRP A 96 9.29 -11.95 9.31
CA TRP A 96 10.65 -11.45 9.44
C TRP A 96 10.99 -11.14 10.91
N ALA A 97 12.28 -11.21 11.25
CA ALA A 97 12.78 -10.98 12.61
C ALA A 97 13.17 -9.53 12.90
N THR A 98 13.37 -8.70 11.86
CA THR A 98 13.81 -7.30 12.05
C THR A 98 12.79 -6.51 12.84
N PRO A 99 13.20 -5.86 13.94
CA PRO A 99 12.30 -5.03 14.72
C PRO A 99 11.71 -3.88 13.91
N LEU A 100 10.57 -3.38 14.36
CA LEU A 100 9.96 -2.19 13.76
C LEU A 100 10.91 -0.99 13.96
N ASP A 101 11.21 -0.30 12.88
CA ASP A 101 12.04 0.89 12.85
C ASP A 101 11.57 1.96 13.83
N LEU A 102 12.51 2.71 14.42
CA LEU A 102 12.22 3.74 15.42
C LEU A 102 11.22 4.80 14.92
N TYR A 103 11.34 5.19 13.65
CA TYR A 103 10.40 6.12 13.04
C TYR A 103 8.96 5.58 13.08
N TYR A 104 8.75 4.34 12.64
CA TYR A 104 7.43 3.72 12.67
C TYR A 104 6.91 3.47 14.08
N ARG A 105 7.80 3.09 15.02
CA ARG A 105 7.44 2.98 16.44
C ARG A 105 6.95 4.31 17.01
N THR A 106 7.62 5.41 16.67
CA THR A 106 7.27 6.76 17.13
C THR A 106 5.94 7.21 16.54
N VAL A 107 5.79 7.16 15.20
CA VAL A 107 4.58 7.67 14.54
C VAL A 107 3.35 6.79 14.77
N SER A 108 3.53 5.50 15.08
CA SER A 108 2.44 4.61 15.48
C SER A 108 2.06 4.71 16.96
N HIS A 109 2.95 5.19 17.81
CA HIS A 109 2.72 5.26 19.26
C HIS A 109 1.49 6.11 19.60
N LYS A 110 0.70 5.64 20.59
CA LYS A 110 -0.59 6.27 20.94
C LYS A 110 -0.45 7.75 21.33
N TRP A 111 0.56 8.07 22.14
CA TRP A 111 0.77 9.41 22.68
C TRP A 111 1.84 10.21 21.92
N LEU A 112 2.95 9.56 21.53
CA LEU A 112 4.04 10.24 20.82
C LEU A 112 3.67 10.60 19.38
N GLY A 113 2.95 9.73 18.68
CA GLY A 113 2.58 9.95 17.28
C GLY A 113 1.84 11.28 17.06
N PRO A 114 0.79 11.60 17.83
CA PRO A 114 0.07 12.88 17.67
C PRO A 114 0.94 14.12 17.86
N VAL A 115 2.02 14.05 18.66
CA VAL A 115 2.96 15.15 18.89
C VAL A 115 4.06 15.18 17.83
N MET A 116 4.66 14.04 17.55
CA MET A 116 5.81 13.96 16.62
C MET A 116 5.44 14.15 15.16
N ILE A 117 4.26 13.69 14.74
CA ILE A 117 3.84 13.81 13.35
C ILE A 117 3.73 15.28 12.91
N PRO A 118 3.09 16.21 13.66
CA PRO A 118 3.11 17.63 13.32
C PRO A 118 4.52 18.21 13.19
N LEU A 119 5.45 17.83 14.07
CA LEU A 119 6.85 18.27 14.02
C LEU A 119 7.55 17.73 12.75
N ILE A 120 7.37 16.45 12.45
CA ILE A 120 7.89 15.86 11.21
C ILE A 120 7.35 16.62 9.99
N CYS A 121 6.05 16.87 9.92
CA CYS A 121 5.44 17.60 8.81
C CYS A 121 5.94 19.05 8.68
N ALA A 122 6.32 19.69 9.80
CA ALA A 122 6.77 21.08 9.80
C ALA A 122 8.25 21.23 9.45
N PHE A 123 9.09 20.27 9.85
CA PHE A 123 10.55 20.41 9.82
C PHE A 123 11.26 19.48 8.84
N VAL A 124 10.58 18.47 8.27
CA VAL A 124 11.19 17.63 7.23
C VAL A 124 11.41 18.45 5.96
N ARG A 125 12.67 18.54 5.53
CA ARG A 125 13.09 19.24 4.31
C ARG A 125 12.89 18.33 3.09
N ASP A 126 12.59 18.93 1.94
CA ASP A 126 12.41 18.22 0.66
C ASP A 126 13.64 17.37 0.31
N ALA A 127 14.85 17.88 0.54
CA ALA A 127 16.09 17.14 0.32
C ALA A 127 16.19 15.83 1.13
N HIS A 128 15.59 15.76 2.32
CA HIS A 128 15.52 14.52 3.09
C HIS A 128 14.55 13.52 2.44
N VAL A 129 13.41 14.01 1.96
CA VAL A 129 12.43 13.19 1.23
C VAL A 129 13.05 12.60 -0.03
N ASP A 130 13.75 13.42 -0.82
CA ASP A 130 14.44 12.99 -2.03
C ASP A 130 15.49 11.92 -1.75
N LYS A 131 16.25 12.06 -0.65
CA LYS A 131 17.22 11.06 -0.21
C LYS A 131 16.55 9.73 0.17
N VAL A 132 15.43 9.79 0.89
CA VAL A 132 14.66 8.59 1.25
C VAL A 132 14.07 7.93 0.01
N LEU A 133 13.52 8.72 -0.92
CA LEU A 133 13.02 8.19 -2.19
C LEU A 133 14.13 7.53 -3.02
N ALA A 134 15.31 8.17 -3.10
CA ALA A 134 16.45 7.61 -3.81
C ALA A 134 16.90 6.27 -3.21
N SER A 135 16.85 6.12 -1.89
CA SER A 135 17.26 4.87 -1.22
C SER A 135 16.41 3.66 -1.58
N ILE A 136 15.17 3.86 -2.02
CA ILE A 136 14.25 2.78 -2.45
C ILE A 136 14.75 2.11 -3.74
N PHE A 137 15.51 2.85 -4.56
CA PHE A 137 15.97 2.38 -5.86
C PHE A 137 17.39 1.81 -5.87
N VAL A 138 18.10 1.83 -4.75
CA VAL A 138 19.48 1.31 -4.67
C VAL A 138 19.50 -0.17 -5.09
N PRO A 139 20.45 -0.59 -5.95
CA PRO A 139 21.63 0.13 -6.47
C PRO A 139 21.34 1.02 -7.71
N ARG A 140 20.12 1.09 -8.19
CA ARG A 140 19.72 1.91 -9.34
C ARG A 140 19.38 3.34 -8.90
N GLN A 141 19.29 4.24 -9.86
CA GLN A 141 18.76 5.60 -9.64
C GLN A 141 17.25 5.63 -9.87
N PRO A 142 16.51 6.51 -9.15
CA PRO A 142 15.10 6.71 -9.42
C PRO A 142 14.88 7.23 -10.85
N PRO A 143 13.77 6.84 -11.50
CA PRO A 143 13.41 7.37 -12.80
C PRO A 143 13.33 8.89 -12.77
N LYS A 144 13.71 9.54 -13.89
CA LYS A 144 13.65 11.01 -14.02
C LYS A 144 12.23 11.51 -13.73
N GLY A 145 12.11 12.48 -12.83
CA GLY A 145 10.82 13.06 -12.44
C GLY A 145 10.05 12.25 -11.37
N TYR A 146 10.61 11.17 -10.83
CA TYR A 146 9.93 10.32 -9.84
C TYR A 146 9.54 11.08 -8.57
N GLY A 147 10.39 11.97 -8.04
CA GLY A 147 10.07 12.77 -6.85
C GLY A 147 8.85 13.67 -7.05
N ALA A 148 8.78 14.36 -8.20
CA ALA A 148 7.61 15.18 -8.55
C ALA A 148 6.34 14.32 -8.73
N TYR A 149 6.51 13.14 -9.27
CA TYR A 149 5.45 12.15 -9.45
C TYR A 149 4.91 11.60 -8.13
N PHE A 150 5.79 11.19 -7.24
CA PHE A 150 5.44 10.61 -5.94
C PHE A 150 4.60 11.55 -5.08
N GLY A 151 4.71 12.87 -5.29
CA GLY A 151 3.91 13.87 -4.61
C GLY A 151 4.17 13.89 -3.10
N PRO A 152 5.37 14.31 -2.65
CA PRO A 152 5.73 14.30 -1.21
C PRO A 152 4.73 15.05 -0.36
N GLY A 153 4.07 16.08 -0.88
CA GLY A 153 2.99 16.80 -0.20
C GLY A 153 1.77 15.96 0.16
N LEU A 154 1.50 14.85 -0.53
CA LEU A 154 0.45 13.90 -0.15
C LEU A 154 0.92 12.94 0.94
N THR A 155 2.16 12.47 0.83
CA THR A 155 2.75 11.50 1.77
C THR A 155 3.02 12.11 3.14
N LEU A 156 3.45 13.39 3.19
CA LEU A 156 3.75 14.11 4.42
C LEU A 156 2.52 14.70 5.11
N ARG A 157 1.30 14.43 4.66
CA ARG A 157 0.11 14.83 5.42
C ARG A 157 0.05 14.09 6.75
N ARG A 158 -0.32 14.81 7.82
CA ARG A 158 -0.42 14.24 9.18
C ARG A 158 -1.26 12.95 9.21
N LYS A 159 -2.42 12.96 8.54
CA LYS A 159 -3.30 11.79 8.45
C LYS A 159 -2.65 10.61 7.74
N THR A 160 -1.88 10.87 6.69
CA THR A 160 -1.19 9.85 5.89
C THR A 160 -0.03 9.22 6.67
N LEU A 161 0.81 10.04 7.31
CA LEU A 161 1.90 9.54 8.15
C LEU A 161 1.38 8.68 9.30
N ARG A 162 0.28 9.11 9.94
CA ARG A 162 -0.35 8.34 11.01
C ARG A 162 -0.91 7.01 10.51
N ALA A 163 -1.64 7.02 9.40
CA ALA A 163 -2.20 5.81 8.80
C ALA A 163 -1.10 4.82 8.42
N ASN A 164 -0.06 5.30 7.73
CA ASN A 164 1.07 4.48 7.30
C ASN A 164 1.82 3.89 8.51
N GLY A 165 2.09 4.70 9.53
CA GLY A 165 2.74 4.24 10.76
C GLY A 165 1.98 3.11 11.45
N LEU A 166 0.68 3.28 11.64
CA LEU A 166 -0.19 2.28 12.26
C LEU A 166 -0.27 0.98 11.43
N GLN A 167 -0.49 1.12 10.13
CA GLN A 167 -0.53 -0.04 9.22
C GLN A 167 0.80 -0.79 9.23
N ARG A 168 1.94 -0.06 9.20
CA ARG A 168 3.28 -0.68 9.23
C ARG A 168 3.58 -1.37 10.57
N ALA A 169 3.09 -0.83 11.67
CA ALA A 169 3.24 -1.45 12.99
C ALA A 169 2.43 -2.74 13.14
N ASN A 170 1.27 -2.83 12.50
CA ASN A 170 0.36 -3.96 12.64
C ASN A 170 0.67 -5.12 11.68
N ILE A 171 1.30 -4.85 10.52
CA ILE A 171 1.38 -5.81 9.41
C ILE A 171 2.02 -7.15 9.78
N LEU A 172 3.04 -7.20 10.65
CA LEU A 172 3.70 -8.46 11.02
C LEU A 172 2.72 -9.42 11.73
N GLY A 173 1.90 -8.88 12.63
CA GLY A 173 0.85 -9.66 13.29
C GLY A 173 -0.23 -10.13 12.33
N GLU A 174 -0.58 -9.29 11.37
CA GLU A 174 -1.58 -9.59 10.34
C GLU A 174 -1.08 -10.67 9.36
N ILE A 175 0.19 -10.62 8.94
CA ILE A 175 0.81 -11.67 8.13
C ILE A 175 0.89 -12.97 8.92
N ARG A 176 1.22 -12.93 10.20
CA ARG A 176 1.23 -14.14 11.05
C ARG A 176 -0.13 -14.84 11.08
N ALA A 177 -1.20 -14.07 11.11
CA ALA A 177 -2.56 -14.58 11.09
C ALA A 177 -2.98 -15.09 9.69
N LEU A 178 -2.50 -14.45 8.63
CA LEU A 178 -2.88 -14.77 7.25
C LEU A 178 -2.09 -15.95 6.67
N LEU A 179 -0.82 -16.10 7.06
CA LEU A 179 0.12 -17.08 6.50
C LEU A 179 -0.41 -18.53 6.49
N PRO A 180 -1.03 -19.05 7.56
CA PRO A 180 -1.57 -20.41 7.56
C PRO A 180 -2.70 -20.63 6.55
N ARG A 181 -3.31 -19.54 6.08
CA ARG A 181 -4.45 -19.54 5.18
C ARG A 181 -4.09 -19.40 3.70
N TYR A 182 -2.81 -19.26 3.36
CA TYR A 182 -2.40 -19.16 1.94
C TYR A 182 -2.77 -20.40 1.12
N GLY A 183 -2.86 -21.57 1.75
CA GLY A 183 -3.36 -22.79 1.10
C GLY A 183 -4.81 -22.71 0.61
N GLU A 184 -5.60 -21.74 1.09
CA GLU A 184 -6.99 -21.52 0.67
C GLU A 184 -7.07 -20.74 -0.68
N ILE A 185 -5.95 -20.17 -1.16
CA ILE A 185 -5.91 -19.40 -2.42
C ILE A 185 -6.05 -20.38 -3.59
N SER A 186 -7.19 -20.35 -4.26
CA SER A 186 -7.54 -21.26 -5.36
C SER A 186 -7.50 -20.59 -6.75
N VAL A 187 -7.23 -19.28 -6.82
CA VAL A 187 -7.16 -18.54 -8.08
C VAL A 187 -5.77 -18.64 -8.71
N PRO A 188 -5.67 -18.52 -10.05
CA PRO A 188 -4.37 -18.41 -10.72
C PRO A 188 -3.52 -17.31 -10.10
N THR A 189 -2.27 -17.64 -9.75
CA THR A 189 -1.38 -16.72 -9.04
C THR A 189 -0.02 -16.65 -9.73
N GLU A 190 0.40 -15.44 -10.08
CA GLU A 190 1.71 -15.12 -10.65
C GLU A 190 2.51 -14.28 -9.66
N ILE A 191 3.58 -14.85 -9.10
CA ILE A 191 4.44 -14.15 -8.12
C ILE A 191 5.62 -13.50 -8.84
N ILE A 192 5.76 -12.18 -8.64
CA ILE A 192 6.88 -11.40 -9.18
C ILE A 192 7.74 -10.92 -8.00
N HIS A 193 9.04 -11.25 -8.07
CA HIS A 193 9.99 -10.86 -7.02
C HIS A 193 11.15 -10.06 -7.62
#